data_59ba0e14210ead6efe74f00d0b23a738
#
_entry.id   59ba0e14210ead6efe74f00d0b23a738
#
_cell.length_a   1.000
_cell.length_b   1.000
_cell.length_c   1.000
_cell.angle_alpha   90.00
_cell.angle_beta   90.00
_cell.angle_gamma   90.00
#
_symmetry.space_group_name_H-M   'P 1'
#
loop_
_entity.id
_entity.type
_entity.pdbx_description
1 polymer ?
#
loop_
_entity_poly.entity_id
_entity_poly.type
_entity_poly.pdbx_seq_one_letter_code
_entity_poly.pdbx_strand_id
1 'polypeptide(L)'
;LLGEVVMEPEKVVPYFGTLEKPECHMLYNVTTMASTWHTVATADTRLLKHQMDIVTRLPKDYVFLNYLRCHDDIGWGLDYEWLKQFGIAEAPHKKYLNDYFRGYVEGSDARGELYNDDPVLQDARLCGTTASLCGLEAAGFEQNEAKTEQAIQRIEMLNAYLFIQSGIPVIYSGDEIGQVNDYSYKESEDSDRAADSRYLHRGHFRWDLEPQKEKKGTVQNQIFASM
;
A
#
# COMPACT_ATOMS: atom_id res chain seq x y z
N LEU A 1 21.96 8.42 -2.61
CA LEU A 1 21.19 7.69 -3.61
C LEU A 1 20.07 6.94 -2.92
N LEU A 2 18.86 7.03 -3.45
CA LEU A 2 17.70 6.24 -3.11
C LEU A 2 17.44 5.29 -4.28
N GLY A 3 17.40 3.99 -3.98
CA GLY A 3 17.12 2.96 -4.98
C GLY A 3 15.69 2.45 -4.84
N GLU A 4 15.04 2.21 -5.98
CA GLU A 4 13.75 1.54 -6.05
C GLU A 4 13.94 0.22 -6.78
N VAL A 5 13.78 -0.88 -6.05
CA VAL A 5 13.99 -2.24 -6.56
C VAL A 5 12.88 -3.14 -6.03
N VAL A 6 12.09 -3.68 -6.94
CA VAL A 6 10.96 -4.56 -6.60
C VAL A 6 11.44 -6.01 -6.56
N MET A 7 12.01 -6.40 -5.42
CA MET A 7 12.52 -7.75 -5.15
C MET A 7 12.31 -8.10 -3.68
N GLU A 8 12.42 -9.38 -3.36
CA GLU A 8 12.42 -9.85 -1.97
C GLU A 8 13.62 -9.26 -1.20
N PRO A 9 13.53 -9.04 0.12
CA PRO A 9 14.56 -8.35 0.90
C PRO A 9 15.96 -8.94 0.74
N GLU A 10 16.10 -10.25 0.64
CA GLU A 10 17.42 -10.90 0.45
C GLU A 10 18.06 -10.52 -0.90
N LYS A 11 17.24 -10.39 -1.94
CA LYS A 11 17.72 -10.02 -3.29
C LYS A 11 17.99 -8.53 -3.44
N VAL A 12 17.38 -7.70 -2.58
CA VAL A 12 17.55 -6.24 -2.62
C VAL A 12 18.83 -5.78 -1.91
N VAL A 13 19.34 -6.57 -0.95
CA VAL A 13 20.53 -6.25 -0.15
C VAL A 13 21.77 -5.86 -1.00
N PRO A 14 22.09 -6.56 -2.11
CA PRO A 14 23.26 -6.19 -2.93
C PRO A 14 23.23 -4.76 -3.48
N TYR A 15 22.05 -4.11 -3.58
CA TYR A 15 21.93 -2.74 -4.04
C TYR A 15 22.39 -1.68 -3.02
N PHE A 16 22.60 -2.05 -1.76
CA PHE A 16 23.33 -1.21 -0.81
C PHE A 16 24.84 -1.18 -1.10
N GLY A 17 25.33 -2.17 -1.88
CA GLY A 17 26.74 -2.34 -2.17
C GLY A 17 27.50 -2.98 -1.01
N THR A 18 28.80 -2.68 -0.94
CA THR A 18 29.71 -3.14 0.11
C THR A 18 30.38 -1.95 0.80
N LEU A 19 31.07 -2.20 1.92
CA LEU A 19 31.86 -1.15 2.60
C LEU A 19 32.93 -0.53 1.69
N GLU A 20 33.49 -1.33 0.77
CA GLU A 20 34.52 -0.87 -0.19
C GLU A 20 33.90 -0.17 -1.41
N LYS A 21 32.68 -0.57 -1.79
CA LYS A 21 31.94 -0.03 -2.92
C LYS A 21 30.48 0.19 -2.53
N PRO A 22 30.20 1.28 -1.79
CA PRO A 22 28.80 1.62 -1.46
C PRO A 22 28.06 2.05 -2.72
N GLU A 23 26.78 1.62 -2.85
CA GLU A 23 25.91 1.97 -3.98
C GLU A 23 24.72 2.83 -3.51
N CYS A 24 23.59 2.23 -3.10
CA CYS A 24 22.48 3.01 -2.57
C CYS A 24 22.63 3.32 -1.09
N HIS A 25 22.25 4.53 -0.69
CA HIS A 25 22.19 4.92 0.73
C HIS A 25 20.92 4.43 1.40
N MET A 26 19.83 4.35 0.64
CA MET A 26 18.50 3.93 1.07
C MET A 26 17.82 3.15 -0.03
N LEU A 27 16.91 2.25 0.33
CA LEU A 27 16.06 1.52 -0.60
C LEU A 27 14.60 1.59 -0.15
N TYR A 28 13.69 1.61 -1.12
CA TYR A 28 12.26 1.40 -0.84
C TYR A 28 12.02 -0.03 -0.33
N ASN A 29 11.25 -0.15 0.76
CA ASN A 29 10.87 -1.45 1.32
C ASN A 29 9.62 -2.01 0.61
N VAL A 30 9.74 -2.26 -0.69
CA VAL A 30 8.62 -2.61 -1.58
C VAL A 30 7.98 -3.92 -1.14
N THR A 31 8.77 -4.93 -0.84
CA THR A 31 8.24 -6.28 -0.53
C THR A 31 7.53 -6.31 0.82
N THR A 32 8.03 -5.57 1.81
CA THR A 32 7.32 -5.43 3.10
C THR A 32 6.01 -4.67 2.92
N MET A 33 5.99 -3.63 2.10
CA MET A 33 4.77 -2.92 1.73
C MET A 33 3.74 -3.87 1.11
N ALA A 34 4.11 -4.62 0.07
CA ALA A 34 3.23 -5.58 -0.58
C ALA A 34 2.76 -6.69 0.39
N SER A 35 3.65 -7.18 1.28
CA SER A 35 3.32 -8.18 2.29
C SER A 35 2.36 -7.65 3.35
N THR A 36 2.40 -6.35 3.64
CA THR A 36 1.43 -5.70 4.53
C THR A 36 0.03 -5.75 3.94
N TRP A 37 -0.13 -5.35 2.69
CA TRP A 37 -1.43 -5.45 2.00
C TRP A 37 -1.89 -6.89 1.81
N HIS A 38 -0.97 -7.82 1.51
CA HIS A 38 -1.27 -9.25 1.53
C HIS A 38 -1.89 -9.67 2.87
N THR A 39 -1.30 -9.25 3.99
CA THR A 39 -1.80 -9.59 5.33
C THR A 39 -3.19 -9.01 5.57
N VAL A 40 -3.47 -7.81 5.10
CA VAL A 40 -4.82 -7.21 5.19
C VAL A 40 -5.84 -8.06 4.44
N ALA A 41 -5.51 -8.51 3.22
CA ALA A 41 -6.45 -9.25 2.38
C ALA A 41 -6.69 -10.70 2.84
N THR A 42 -5.68 -11.33 3.42
CA THR A 42 -5.71 -12.78 3.73
C THR A 42 -5.87 -13.08 5.21
N ALA A 43 -5.69 -12.09 6.09
CA ALA A 43 -5.53 -12.26 7.54
C ALA A 43 -4.40 -13.25 7.92
N ASP A 44 -3.42 -13.46 7.01
CA ASP A 44 -2.28 -14.35 7.19
C ASP A 44 -0.98 -13.55 7.36
N THR A 45 -0.43 -13.58 8.56
CA THR A 45 0.78 -12.83 8.93
C THR A 45 2.08 -13.57 8.62
N ARG A 46 2.04 -14.82 8.17
CA ARG A 46 3.23 -15.66 8.00
C ARG A 46 4.25 -15.04 7.05
N LEU A 47 3.80 -14.54 5.89
CA LEU A 47 4.68 -13.89 4.92
C LEU A 47 5.28 -12.61 5.48
N LEU A 48 4.46 -11.74 6.07
CA LEU A 48 4.91 -10.49 6.67
C LEU A 48 5.95 -10.73 7.76
N LYS A 49 5.70 -11.72 8.64
CA LYS A 49 6.65 -12.12 9.67
C LYS A 49 7.96 -12.63 9.06
N HIS A 50 7.91 -13.47 8.04
CA HIS A 50 9.09 -13.97 7.33
C HIS A 50 9.92 -12.82 6.77
N GLN A 51 9.30 -11.88 6.08
CA GLN A 51 9.94 -10.69 5.52
C GLN A 51 10.59 -9.82 6.61
N MET A 52 9.88 -9.58 7.71
CA MET A 52 10.42 -8.81 8.83
C MET A 52 11.59 -9.51 9.51
N ASP A 53 11.55 -10.83 9.65
CA ASP A 53 12.66 -11.62 10.20
C ASP A 53 13.94 -11.48 9.34
N ILE A 54 13.82 -11.31 8.03
CA ILE A 54 14.96 -11.02 7.14
C ILE A 54 15.46 -9.59 7.35
N VAL A 55 14.56 -8.60 7.23
CA VAL A 55 14.92 -7.18 7.31
C VAL A 55 15.56 -6.84 8.66
N THR A 56 15.06 -7.39 9.77
CA THR A 56 15.58 -7.11 11.12
C THR A 56 16.98 -7.70 11.37
N ARG A 57 17.42 -8.66 10.56
CA ARG A 57 18.79 -9.22 10.65
C ARG A 57 19.81 -8.47 9.82
N LEU A 58 19.38 -7.55 8.96
CA LEU A 58 20.27 -6.75 8.15
C LEU A 58 21.06 -5.76 8.99
N PRO A 59 22.26 -5.33 8.52
CA PRO A 59 23.02 -4.28 9.18
C PRO A 59 22.17 -3.01 9.38
N LYS A 60 22.35 -2.34 10.51
CA LYS A 60 21.58 -1.12 10.85
C LYS A 60 21.83 0.05 9.90
N ASP A 61 22.95 0.02 9.18
CA ASP A 61 23.32 1.02 8.18
C ASP A 61 22.53 0.87 6.87
N TYR A 62 21.83 -0.25 6.69
CA TYR A 62 20.95 -0.49 5.54
C TYR A 62 19.58 0.12 5.85
N VAL A 63 19.39 1.34 5.36
CA VAL A 63 18.19 2.14 5.66
C VAL A 63 17.12 1.89 4.62
N PHE A 64 15.93 1.49 5.08
CA PHE A 64 14.75 1.37 4.25
C PHE A 64 13.81 2.56 4.39
N LEU A 65 13.21 2.98 3.29
CA LEU A 65 12.00 3.80 3.28
C LEU A 65 10.80 2.86 3.39
N ASN A 66 10.10 2.95 4.52
CA ASN A 66 8.90 2.17 4.78
C ASN A 66 7.68 2.99 4.40
N TYR A 67 6.73 2.39 3.72
CA TYR A 67 5.55 3.07 3.23
C TYR A 67 4.39 2.08 3.03
N LEU A 68 3.16 2.58 3.03
CA LEU A 68 1.97 1.78 2.69
C LEU A 68 1.66 1.86 1.20
N ARG A 69 1.88 3.02 0.60
CA ARG A 69 1.76 3.29 -0.84
C ARG A 69 2.60 4.52 -1.22
N CYS A 70 2.81 4.71 -2.50
CA CYS A 70 3.45 5.90 -3.05
C CYS A 70 2.67 6.45 -4.26
N HIS A 71 3.32 7.20 -5.15
CA HIS A 71 2.74 7.68 -6.39
C HIS A 71 2.54 6.58 -7.45
N ASP A 72 3.18 5.43 -7.28
CA ASP A 72 3.05 4.29 -8.18
C ASP A 72 2.00 3.28 -7.68
N ASP A 73 1.72 2.32 -8.53
CA ASP A 73 0.86 1.19 -8.25
C ASP A 73 1.47 0.24 -7.21
N ILE A 74 0.64 -0.53 -6.55
CA ILE A 74 1.04 -1.61 -5.66
C ILE A 74 1.26 -2.87 -6.50
N GLY A 75 2.53 -3.25 -6.67
CA GLY A 75 2.90 -4.50 -7.32
C GLY A 75 2.98 -5.67 -6.33
N TRP A 76 2.56 -6.87 -6.78
CA TRP A 76 2.57 -8.08 -5.96
C TRP A 76 3.88 -8.86 -6.10
N GLY A 77 5.01 -8.16 -5.92
CA GLY A 77 6.36 -8.76 -5.87
C GLY A 77 6.59 -9.52 -4.55
N LEU A 78 5.74 -10.50 -4.24
CA LEU A 78 5.82 -11.31 -3.04
C LEU A 78 6.79 -12.47 -3.22
N ASP A 79 7.31 -13.01 -2.12
CA ASP A 79 8.16 -14.20 -2.15
C ASP A 79 7.32 -15.46 -2.43
N TYR A 80 7.03 -15.70 -3.70
CA TYR A 80 6.25 -16.86 -4.13
C TYR A 80 7.02 -18.17 -4.00
N GLU A 81 8.35 -18.17 -3.99
CA GLU A 81 9.13 -19.38 -3.71
C GLU A 81 8.89 -19.84 -2.27
N TRP A 82 8.84 -18.91 -1.33
CA TRP A 82 8.50 -19.23 0.05
C TRP A 82 7.01 -19.57 0.23
N LEU A 83 6.11 -18.89 -0.46
CA LEU A 83 4.67 -19.12 -0.39
C LEU A 83 4.24 -20.49 -0.94
N LYS A 84 4.99 -21.06 -1.88
CA LYS A 84 4.73 -22.42 -2.44
C LYS A 84 4.65 -23.51 -1.38
N GLN A 85 5.39 -23.41 -0.28
CA GLN A 85 5.35 -24.37 0.82
C GLN A 85 3.97 -24.45 1.51
N PHE A 86 3.14 -23.44 1.34
CA PHE A 86 1.77 -23.38 1.86
C PHE A 86 0.73 -23.67 0.77
N GLY A 87 1.16 -24.14 -0.40
CA GLY A 87 0.27 -24.43 -1.53
C GLY A 87 -0.27 -23.18 -2.25
N ILE A 88 0.36 -22.02 -2.04
CA ILE A 88 -0.05 -20.76 -2.66
C ILE A 88 0.63 -20.64 -4.02
N ALA A 89 -0.18 -20.62 -5.09
CA ALA A 89 0.26 -20.41 -6.47
C ALA A 89 0.16 -18.93 -6.85
N GLU A 90 1.17 -18.43 -7.55
CA GLU A 90 1.35 -16.99 -7.84
C GLU A 90 0.16 -16.36 -8.54
N ALA A 91 -0.20 -16.80 -9.76
CA ALA A 91 -1.23 -16.13 -10.55
C ALA A 91 -2.64 -16.13 -9.88
N PRO A 92 -3.14 -17.26 -9.35
CA PRO A 92 -4.42 -17.25 -8.62
C PRO A 92 -4.40 -16.38 -7.38
N HIS A 93 -3.25 -16.31 -6.69
CA HIS A 93 -3.11 -15.51 -5.49
C HIS A 93 -3.08 -14.01 -5.80
N LYS A 94 -2.32 -13.58 -6.81
CA LYS A 94 -2.33 -12.19 -7.30
C LYS A 94 -3.75 -11.77 -7.69
N LYS A 95 -4.45 -12.65 -8.41
CA LYS A 95 -5.86 -12.40 -8.76
C LYS A 95 -6.73 -12.21 -7.53
N TYR A 96 -6.60 -13.07 -6.51
CA TYR A 96 -7.35 -12.94 -5.27
C TYR A 96 -7.08 -11.59 -4.58
N LEU A 97 -5.82 -11.18 -4.47
CA LEU A 97 -5.43 -9.90 -3.86
C LEU A 97 -6.05 -8.71 -4.62
N ASN A 98 -5.97 -8.74 -5.94
CA ASN A 98 -6.59 -7.73 -6.79
C ASN A 98 -8.12 -7.69 -6.62
N ASP A 99 -8.78 -8.85 -6.64
CA ASP A 99 -10.23 -8.93 -6.44
C ASP A 99 -10.64 -8.45 -5.05
N TYR A 100 -9.86 -8.78 -4.01
CA TYR A 100 -10.10 -8.29 -2.66
C TYR A 100 -10.07 -6.76 -2.61
N PHE A 101 -8.99 -6.15 -3.09
CA PHE A 101 -8.85 -4.69 -3.02
C PHE A 101 -9.71 -3.91 -4.03
N ARG A 102 -10.38 -4.59 -4.92
CA ARG A 102 -11.43 -4.02 -5.78
C ARG A 102 -12.84 -4.17 -5.17
N GLY A 103 -12.96 -4.83 -4.02
CA GLY A 103 -14.24 -5.09 -3.38
C GLY A 103 -15.06 -6.22 -4.01
N TYR A 104 -14.42 -7.14 -4.73
CA TYR A 104 -15.08 -8.27 -5.40
C TYR A 104 -15.07 -9.56 -4.55
N VAL A 105 -14.38 -9.54 -3.43
CA VAL A 105 -14.38 -10.64 -2.47
C VAL A 105 -15.35 -10.30 -1.33
N GLU A 106 -16.14 -11.27 -0.91
CA GLU A 106 -17.07 -11.13 0.21
C GLU A 106 -16.32 -10.64 1.47
N GLY A 107 -16.86 -9.63 2.14
CA GLY A 107 -16.26 -9.00 3.32
C GLY A 107 -15.23 -7.91 3.02
N SER A 108 -14.95 -7.61 1.73
CA SER A 108 -14.10 -6.49 1.35
C SER A 108 -14.93 -5.27 0.97
N ASP A 109 -14.67 -4.15 1.64
CA ASP A 109 -15.20 -2.82 1.32
C ASP A 109 -14.18 -1.96 0.54
N ALA A 110 -13.09 -2.54 0.06
CA ALA A 110 -12.06 -1.82 -0.66
C ALA A 110 -12.54 -1.31 -2.03
N ARG A 111 -11.93 -0.20 -2.49
CA ARG A 111 -12.24 0.45 -3.78
C ARG A 111 -10.95 0.78 -4.54
N GLY A 112 -10.26 -0.25 -5.02
CA GLY A 112 -9.10 -0.09 -5.89
C GLY A 112 -9.42 -0.31 -7.36
N GLU A 113 -8.49 0.07 -8.23
CA GLU A 113 -8.53 -0.23 -9.67
C GLU A 113 -7.26 -0.94 -10.12
N LEU A 114 -7.36 -1.74 -11.18
CA LEU A 114 -6.19 -2.40 -11.77
C LEU A 114 -5.40 -1.43 -12.65
N TYR A 115 -4.10 -1.65 -12.66
CA TYR A 115 -3.16 -1.03 -13.58
C TYR A 115 -2.38 -2.14 -14.32
N ASN A 116 -2.15 -1.96 -15.63
CA ASN A 116 -1.49 -2.95 -16.49
C ASN A 116 -2.10 -4.35 -16.35
N ASP A 117 -3.43 -4.42 -16.47
CA ASP A 117 -4.14 -5.70 -16.47
C ASP A 117 -3.85 -6.48 -17.76
N ASP A 118 -2.75 -7.23 -17.76
CA ASP A 118 -2.33 -8.08 -18.88
C ASP A 118 -2.88 -9.50 -18.66
N PRO A 119 -3.85 -9.94 -19.49
CA PRO A 119 -4.45 -11.25 -19.35
C PRO A 119 -3.48 -12.41 -19.66
N VAL A 120 -2.38 -12.14 -20.37
CA VAL A 120 -1.35 -13.16 -20.67
C VAL A 120 -0.39 -13.32 -19.49
N LEU A 121 0.12 -12.21 -18.95
CA LEU A 121 1.05 -12.22 -17.82
C LEU A 121 0.33 -12.50 -16.48
N GLN A 122 -0.96 -12.20 -16.38
CA GLN A 122 -1.76 -12.31 -15.15
C GLN A 122 -1.12 -11.59 -13.96
N ASP A 123 -0.49 -10.45 -14.25
CA ASP A 123 0.31 -9.66 -13.32
C ASP A 123 -0.21 -8.22 -13.22
N ALA A 124 -1.53 -8.08 -13.08
CA ALA A 124 -2.15 -6.79 -12.84
C ALA A 124 -1.71 -6.22 -11.49
N ARG A 125 -1.49 -4.91 -11.45
CA ARG A 125 -1.13 -4.15 -10.26
C ARG A 125 -2.31 -3.36 -9.75
N LEU A 126 -2.24 -2.91 -8.51
CA LEU A 126 -3.33 -2.26 -7.82
C LEU A 126 -3.07 -0.77 -7.64
N CYS A 127 -4.09 0.06 -7.88
CA CYS A 127 -4.12 1.48 -7.57
C CYS A 127 -5.23 1.80 -6.57
N GLY A 128 -4.96 2.74 -5.67
CA GLY A 128 -5.93 3.23 -4.69
C GLY A 128 -5.26 4.01 -3.57
N THR A 129 -6.01 4.89 -2.90
CA THR A 129 -5.56 5.54 -1.68
C THR A 129 -5.65 4.59 -0.50
N THR A 130 -4.85 4.79 0.54
CA THR A 130 -4.93 3.98 1.77
C THR A 130 -6.34 3.95 2.33
N ALA A 131 -7.01 5.09 2.35
CA ALA A 131 -8.39 5.21 2.82
C ALA A 131 -9.38 4.35 2.03
N SER A 132 -9.32 4.40 0.70
CA SER A 132 -10.20 3.63 -0.19
C SER A 132 -9.92 2.13 -0.12
N LEU A 133 -8.65 1.74 -0.04
CA LEU A 133 -8.24 0.33 0.11
C LEU A 133 -8.62 -0.24 1.47
N CYS A 134 -8.74 0.60 2.51
CA CYS A 134 -9.20 0.21 3.84
C CYS A 134 -10.73 0.21 3.98
N GLY A 135 -11.48 0.66 2.96
CA GLY A 135 -12.94 0.63 2.95
C GLY A 135 -13.62 1.94 3.36
N LEU A 136 -12.87 3.01 3.66
CA LEU A 136 -13.43 4.29 4.11
C LEU A 136 -14.33 4.93 3.05
N GLU A 137 -13.95 4.82 1.77
CA GLU A 137 -14.73 5.35 0.65
C GLU A 137 -16.10 4.65 0.53
N ALA A 138 -16.12 3.32 0.60
CA ALA A 138 -17.34 2.54 0.55
C ALA A 138 -18.25 2.85 1.73
N ALA A 139 -17.68 2.90 2.94
CA ALA A 139 -18.41 3.23 4.15
C ALA A 139 -19.06 4.62 4.09
N GLY A 140 -18.34 5.61 3.53
CA GLY A 140 -18.86 6.97 3.32
C GLY A 140 -19.99 7.00 2.29
N PHE A 141 -19.87 6.26 1.19
CA PHE A 141 -20.92 6.15 0.18
C PHE A 141 -22.18 5.47 0.73
N GLU A 142 -22.02 4.42 1.55
CA GLU A 142 -23.11 3.71 2.19
C GLU A 142 -23.68 4.44 3.41
N GLN A 143 -23.04 5.52 3.86
CA GLN A 143 -23.37 6.24 5.11
C GLN A 143 -23.41 5.31 6.32
N ASN A 144 -22.49 4.35 6.38
CA ASN A 144 -22.42 3.31 7.39
C ASN A 144 -21.36 3.62 8.45
N GLU A 145 -21.80 4.11 9.60
CA GLU A 145 -20.93 4.49 10.72
C GLU A 145 -20.05 3.34 11.22
N ALA A 146 -20.61 2.12 11.32
CA ALA A 146 -19.86 0.97 11.80
C ALA A 146 -18.72 0.58 10.83
N LYS A 147 -18.97 0.63 9.52
CA LYS A 147 -17.92 0.42 8.52
C LYS A 147 -16.90 1.55 8.51
N THR A 148 -17.33 2.79 8.72
CA THR A 148 -16.43 3.95 8.85
C THR A 148 -15.47 3.74 10.00
N GLU A 149 -15.96 3.37 11.17
CA GLU A 149 -15.13 3.07 12.34
C GLU A 149 -14.15 1.94 12.08
N GLN A 150 -14.58 0.85 11.45
CA GLN A 150 -13.70 -0.26 11.08
C GLN A 150 -12.62 0.16 10.09
N ALA A 151 -12.95 1.01 9.12
CA ALA A 151 -11.98 1.53 8.15
C ALA A 151 -10.93 2.42 8.85
N ILE A 152 -11.35 3.30 9.75
CA ILE A 152 -10.45 4.13 10.55
C ILE A 152 -9.51 3.25 11.38
N GLN A 153 -10.03 2.29 12.13
CA GLN A 153 -9.22 1.38 12.95
C GLN A 153 -8.20 0.60 12.11
N ARG A 154 -8.56 0.21 10.88
CA ARG A 154 -7.62 -0.43 9.94
C ARG A 154 -6.52 0.51 9.50
N ILE A 155 -6.84 1.78 9.19
CA ILE A 155 -5.87 2.81 8.84
C ILE A 155 -4.93 3.09 10.02
N GLU A 156 -5.47 3.26 11.22
CA GLU A 156 -4.70 3.48 12.46
C GLU A 156 -3.74 2.31 12.73
N MET A 157 -4.20 1.08 12.59
CA MET A 157 -3.37 -0.11 12.74
C MET A 157 -2.21 -0.12 11.72
N LEU A 158 -2.49 0.21 10.45
CA LEU A 158 -1.47 0.25 9.40
C LEU A 158 -0.47 1.36 9.63
N ASN A 159 -0.91 2.53 10.07
CA ASN A 159 -0.03 3.64 10.44
C ASN A 159 0.85 3.28 11.65
N ALA A 160 0.28 2.72 12.70
CA ALA A 160 1.03 2.24 13.85
C ALA A 160 2.09 1.21 13.43
N TYR A 161 1.73 0.27 12.58
CA TYR A 161 2.67 -0.70 12.02
C TYR A 161 3.77 -0.02 11.19
N LEU A 162 3.44 0.96 10.36
CA LEU A 162 4.40 1.73 9.57
C LEU A 162 5.45 2.42 10.47
N PHE A 163 5.01 3.07 11.54
CA PHE A 163 5.88 3.84 12.42
C PHE A 163 6.77 3.01 13.33
N ILE A 164 6.42 1.77 13.64
CA ILE A 164 7.27 0.89 14.46
C ILE A 164 8.37 0.17 13.66
N GLN A 165 8.35 0.25 12.33
CA GLN A 165 9.38 -0.37 11.51
C GLN A 165 10.70 0.39 11.60
N SER A 166 11.82 -0.36 11.58
CA SER A 166 13.15 0.23 11.48
C SER A 166 13.35 0.87 10.11
N GLY A 167 13.79 2.12 10.07
CA GLY A 167 13.99 2.90 8.85
C GLY A 167 13.26 4.24 8.87
N ILE A 168 12.94 4.76 7.70
CA ILE A 168 12.28 6.07 7.54
C ILE A 168 10.84 5.84 7.10
N PRO A 169 9.84 6.18 7.92
CA PRO A 169 8.45 6.10 7.50
C PRO A 169 8.13 7.22 6.51
N VAL A 170 7.40 6.86 5.45
CA VAL A 170 6.94 7.79 4.42
C VAL A 170 5.43 7.68 4.31
N ILE A 171 4.74 8.80 4.46
CA ILE A 171 3.31 8.94 4.26
C ILE A 171 3.09 9.65 2.93
N TYR A 172 2.26 9.07 2.08
CA TYR A 172 1.89 9.73 0.84
C TYR A 172 0.84 10.83 1.12
N SER A 173 1.06 11.99 0.49
CA SER A 173 0.22 13.17 0.70
C SER A 173 -1.27 12.87 0.51
N GLY A 174 -2.08 13.22 1.51
CA GLY A 174 -3.50 12.97 1.59
C GLY A 174 -3.90 11.77 2.47
N ASP A 175 -2.99 10.81 2.69
CA ASP A 175 -3.28 9.68 3.60
C ASP A 175 -3.46 10.14 5.04
N GLU A 176 -2.74 11.19 5.45
CA GLU A 176 -2.85 11.81 6.78
C GLU A 176 -4.22 12.40 7.12
N ILE A 177 -5.02 12.68 6.10
CA ILE A 177 -6.40 13.17 6.25
C ILE A 177 -7.45 12.19 5.74
N GLY A 178 -7.05 10.95 5.44
CA GLY A 178 -7.97 9.94 4.92
C GLY A 178 -8.55 10.28 3.55
N GLN A 179 -7.77 10.92 2.67
CA GLN A 179 -8.19 11.25 1.32
C GLN A 179 -8.55 9.98 0.54
N VAL A 180 -9.75 9.94 -0.02
CA VAL A 180 -10.23 8.83 -0.85
C VAL A 180 -9.83 9.00 -2.32
N ASN A 181 -10.09 8.00 -3.14
CA ASN A 181 -9.82 7.98 -4.57
C ASN A 181 -10.42 9.19 -5.31
N ASP A 182 -9.72 9.63 -6.35
CA ASP A 182 -10.15 10.68 -7.27
C ASP A 182 -10.41 10.08 -8.66
N TYR A 183 -11.68 9.97 -9.02
CA TYR A 183 -12.11 9.41 -10.31
C TYR A 183 -12.14 10.44 -11.44
N SER A 184 -11.87 11.71 -11.16
CA SER A 184 -11.93 12.80 -12.16
C SER A 184 -10.91 12.61 -13.29
N TYR A 185 -9.86 11.82 -13.07
CA TYR A 185 -8.87 11.53 -14.10
C TYR A 185 -9.48 10.88 -15.36
N LYS A 186 -10.58 10.13 -15.21
CA LYS A 186 -11.28 9.46 -16.32
C LYS A 186 -11.94 10.43 -17.28
N GLU A 187 -12.18 11.66 -16.82
CA GLU A 187 -12.78 12.75 -17.60
C GLU A 187 -11.71 13.66 -18.24
N SER A 188 -10.44 13.29 -18.12
CA SER A 188 -9.33 14.06 -18.69
C SER A 188 -9.40 14.12 -20.21
N GLU A 189 -9.17 15.30 -20.80
CA GLU A 189 -8.99 15.46 -22.24
C GLU A 189 -7.72 14.77 -22.75
N ASP A 190 -6.74 14.57 -21.88
CA ASP A 190 -5.54 13.77 -22.15
C ASP A 190 -5.89 12.28 -22.01
N SER A 191 -5.93 11.58 -23.16
CA SER A 191 -6.26 10.16 -23.24
C SER A 191 -5.30 9.26 -22.46
N ASP A 192 -4.02 9.60 -22.40
CA ASP A 192 -3.02 8.80 -21.69
C ASP A 192 -3.25 8.89 -20.19
N ARG A 193 -3.59 10.10 -19.71
CA ARG A 193 -3.98 10.30 -18.31
C ARG A 193 -5.29 9.59 -17.98
N ALA A 194 -6.29 9.69 -18.84
CA ALA A 194 -7.60 9.05 -18.64
C ALA A 194 -7.51 7.50 -18.60
N ALA A 195 -6.51 6.92 -19.28
CA ALA A 195 -6.25 5.50 -19.31
C ALA A 195 -5.35 4.99 -18.17
N ASP A 196 -4.67 5.88 -17.44
CA ASP A 196 -3.72 5.52 -16.38
C ASP A 196 -4.38 5.55 -15.00
N SER A 197 -4.77 4.39 -14.51
CA SER A 197 -5.43 4.23 -13.21
C SER A 197 -4.60 4.67 -12.00
N ARG A 198 -3.30 4.96 -12.15
CA ARG A 198 -2.49 5.56 -11.07
C ARG A 198 -2.98 6.96 -10.71
N TYR A 199 -3.63 7.66 -11.63
CA TYR A 199 -4.25 8.95 -11.32
C TYR A 199 -5.42 8.86 -10.35
N LEU A 200 -5.98 7.67 -10.12
CA LEU A 200 -6.96 7.42 -9.07
C LEU A 200 -6.48 7.90 -7.69
N HIS A 201 -5.19 7.71 -7.41
CA HIS A 201 -4.58 8.07 -6.13
C HIS A 201 -3.55 9.21 -6.23
N ARG A 202 -3.44 9.84 -7.40
CA ARG A 202 -2.60 11.03 -7.66
C ARG A 202 -3.42 12.32 -7.74
N GLY A 203 -4.65 12.30 -7.21
CA GLY A 203 -5.53 13.47 -7.16
C GLY A 203 -4.91 14.64 -6.38
N HIS A 204 -5.43 15.83 -6.59
CA HIS A 204 -5.01 17.00 -5.84
C HIS A 204 -5.28 16.80 -4.34
N PHE A 205 -4.38 17.35 -3.51
CA PHE A 205 -4.59 17.34 -2.07
C PHE A 205 -5.87 18.10 -1.71
N ARG A 206 -6.69 17.51 -0.84
CA ARG A 206 -7.99 18.02 -0.47
C ARG A 206 -7.88 19.09 0.63
N TRP A 207 -7.45 20.28 0.23
CA TRP A 207 -7.33 21.44 1.13
C TRP A 207 -8.63 21.83 1.82
N ASP A 208 -9.75 21.47 1.25
CA ASP A 208 -11.08 21.67 1.85
C ASP A 208 -11.35 20.73 3.03
N LEU A 209 -10.72 19.55 3.06
CA LEU A 209 -10.80 18.59 4.17
C LEU A 209 -9.73 18.83 5.24
N GLU A 210 -8.62 19.47 4.88
CA GLU A 210 -7.48 19.68 5.78
C GLU A 210 -7.88 20.32 7.13
N PRO A 211 -8.73 21.36 7.20
CA PRO A 211 -9.13 21.95 8.48
C PRO A 211 -9.95 21.01 9.38
N GLN A 212 -10.48 19.91 8.85
CA GLN A 212 -11.24 18.96 9.64
C GLN A 212 -10.34 18.13 10.58
N LYS A 213 -9.05 18.01 10.30
CA LYS A 213 -8.09 17.33 11.18
C LYS A 213 -7.99 17.95 12.57
N GLU A 214 -8.29 19.26 12.70
CA GLU A 214 -8.31 19.97 13.98
C GLU A 214 -9.64 19.83 14.73
N LYS A 215 -10.69 19.30 14.10
CA LYS A 215 -12.01 19.15 14.68
C LYS A 215 -12.18 17.77 15.29
N LYS A 216 -12.16 17.70 16.62
CA LYS A 216 -12.32 16.46 17.37
C LYS A 216 -13.55 15.66 16.91
N GLY A 217 -13.33 14.37 16.61
CA GLY A 217 -14.38 13.43 16.23
C GLY A 217 -14.67 13.36 14.73
N THR A 218 -14.03 14.16 13.89
CA THR A 218 -14.08 13.96 12.44
C THR A 218 -13.19 12.80 12.04
N VAL A 219 -13.46 12.20 10.89
CA VAL A 219 -12.63 11.14 10.30
C VAL A 219 -11.18 11.62 10.13
N GLN A 220 -11.00 12.84 9.60
CA GLN A 220 -9.69 13.46 9.40
C GLN A 220 -8.92 13.62 10.70
N ASN A 221 -9.61 14.05 11.78
CA ASN A 221 -9.00 14.20 13.09
C ASN A 221 -8.55 12.86 13.68
N GLN A 222 -9.39 11.83 13.59
CA GLN A 222 -9.05 10.50 14.12
C GLN A 222 -7.81 9.94 13.41
N ILE A 223 -7.80 9.96 12.07
CA ILE A 223 -6.66 9.47 11.28
C ILE A 223 -5.41 10.30 11.57
N PHE A 224 -5.49 11.62 11.52
CA PHE A 224 -4.34 12.50 11.76
C PHE A 224 -3.76 12.35 13.17
N ALA A 225 -4.62 12.21 14.17
CA ALA A 225 -4.19 12.03 15.57
C ALA A 225 -3.53 10.67 15.84
N SER A 226 -3.70 9.69 14.94
CA SER A 226 -3.08 8.36 15.05
C SER A 226 -1.64 8.33 14.51
N MET A 227 -1.19 9.40 13.85
CA MET A 227 0.16 9.56 13.29
C MET A 227 1.05 10.40 14.21
#